data_a070d19f3f1c33d756ed0b028df13dff
#
_entry.id   a070d19f3f1c33d756ed0b028df13dff
#
_cell.length_a   1.000
_cell.length_b   1.000
_cell.length_c   1.000
_cell.angle_alpha   90.00
_cell.angle_beta   90.00
_cell.angle_gamma   90.00
#
_symmetry.space_group_name_H-M   'P 1'
#
loop_
_entity.id
_entity.type
_entity.pdbx_description
1 polymer ?
#
loop_
_entity_poly.entity_id
_entity_poly.type
_entity_poly.pdbx_seq_one_letter_code
_entity_poly.pdbx_strand_id
1 'polypeptide(L)'
;MTLRHLYIFIAVYQEMSITKAAERLHLAQPRVSQAGKELEEEYGVRLFERLNRKLFVTEKGERVYDYAVHLLELSQEMEEDLLSSGNGGRIRLGSSITAGAFLVPERAARFQEHYPECRLEVSVQNSGKVIRQVLKNELDLGVIEDRAEEEMLVKIPFREDRLYFLCGASHPLAEKEQVSLE
;
A
#
# COMPACT_ATOMS: atom_id res chain seq x y z
N MET A 1 24.79 2.14 -1.90
CA MET A 1 23.59 1.79 -1.13
C MET A 1 23.44 0.27 -1.02
N THR A 2 22.99 -0.24 0.13
CA THR A 2 22.68 -1.67 0.36
C THR A 2 21.31 -1.79 1.01
N LEU A 3 20.66 -2.96 0.93
CA LEU A 3 19.39 -3.21 1.64
C LEU A 3 19.50 -2.93 3.14
N ARG A 4 20.67 -3.17 3.75
CA ARG A 4 20.91 -2.86 5.14
C ARG A 4 20.82 -1.36 5.44
N HIS A 5 21.29 -0.50 4.55
CA HIS A 5 21.14 0.95 4.70
C HIS A 5 19.66 1.35 4.69
N LEU A 6 18.85 0.70 3.83
CA LEU A 6 17.41 0.95 3.77
C LEU A 6 16.69 0.47 5.04
N TYR A 7 17.04 -0.71 5.58
CA TYR A 7 16.51 -1.18 6.86
C TYR A 7 16.79 -0.20 8.02
N ILE A 8 18.03 0.28 8.08
CA ILE A 8 18.43 1.24 9.12
C ILE A 8 17.69 2.57 8.92
N PHE A 9 17.60 3.06 7.69
CA PHE A 9 16.90 4.29 7.35
C PHE A 9 15.41 4.23 7.74
N ILE A 10 14.71 3.15 7.38
CA ILE A 10 13.30 2.93 7.75
C ILE A 10 13.12 2.92 9.26
N ALA A 11 14.00 2.24 10.01
CA ALA A 11 13.91 2.23 11.46
C ALA A 11 14.09 3.64 12.06
N VAL A 12 15.03 4.43 11.55
CA VAL A 12 15.23 5.84 11.97
C VAL A 12 14.02 6.69 11.64
N TYR A 13 13.45 6.51 10.46
CA TYR A 13 12.24 7.21 10.02
C TYR A 13 11.04 6.92 10.93
N GLN A 14 10.79 5.66 11.24
CA GLN A 14 9.66 5.25 12.09
C GLN A 14 9.80 5.71 13.53
N GLU A 15 11.01 5.66 14.08
CA GLU A 15 11.29 6.05 15.47
C GLU A 15 11.53 7.57 15.64
N MET A 16 11.80 8.30 14.56
CA MET A 16 12.29 9.70 14.59
C MET A 16 13.41 9.90 15.63
N SER A 17 14.22 8.87 15.84
CA SER A 17 15.29 8.80 16.84
C SER A 17 16.33 7.77 16.47
N ILE A 18 17.58 8.22 16.31
CA ILE A 18 18.71 7.33 16.02
C ILE A 18 18.94 6.33 17.18
N THR A 19 18.77 6.79 18.42
CA THR A 19 18.97 5.93 19.61
C THR A 19 17.92 4.83 19.68
N LYS A 20 16.63 5.17 19.54
CA LYS A 20 15.56 4.18 19.56
C LYS A 20 15.65 3.21 18.38
N ALA A 21 16.00 3.71 17.19
CA ALA A 21 16.24 2.85 16.02
C ALA A 21 17.39 1.87 16.27
N ALA A 22 18.47 2.32 16.92
CA ALA A 22 19.59 1.46 17.29
C ALA A 22 19.19 0.37 18.30
N GLU A 23 18.42 0.72 19.31
CA GLU A 23 17.85 -0.22 20.29
C GLU A 23 16.95 -1.26 19.60
N ARG A 24 16.02 -0.81 18.76
CA ARG A 24 15.10 -1.68 18.01
C ARG A 24 15.83 -2.65 17.09
N LEU A 25 16.92 -2.19 16.44
CA LEU A 25 17.71 -3.00 15.52
C LEU A 25 18.80 -3.83 16.22
N HIS A 26 18.96 -3.69 17.53
CA HIS A 26 20.06 -4.29 18.31
C HIS A 26 21.45 -3.92 17.75
N LEU A 27 21.61 -2.66 17.33
CA LEU A 27 22.84 -2.11 16.79
C LEU A 27 23.41 -1.01 17.70
N ALA A 28 24.73 -0.79 17.60
CA ALA A 28 25.34 0.36 18.24
C ALA A 28 24.90 1.67 17.54
N GLN A 29 24.52 2.69 18.33
CA GLN A 29 24.06 3.99 17.82
C GLN A 29 25.01 4.65 16.80
N PRO A 30 26.36 4.59 16.95
CA PRO A 30 27.26 5.10 15.92
C PRO A 30 27.09 4.42 14.56
N ARG A 31 26.77 3.12 14.54
CA ARG A 31 26.57 2.34 13.31
C ARG A 31 25.31 2.79 12.56
N VAL A 32 24.23 3.05 13.31
CA VAL A 32 22.98 3.58 12.74
C VAL A 32 23.20 5.00 12.19
N SER A 33 23.90 5.84 12.96
CA SER A 33 24.24 7.21 12.52
C SER A 33 25.13 7.21 11.27
N GLN A 34 26.09 6.30 11.19
CA GLN A 34 27.00 6.19 10.06
C GLN A 34 26.27 5.74 8.80
N ALA A 35 25.42 4.71 8.88
CA ALA A 35 24.65 4.23 7.74
C ALA A 35 23.72 5.31 7.15
N GLY A 36 23.10 6.13 8.01
CA GLY A 36 22.32 7.28 7.55
C GLY A 36 23.17 8.31 6.80
N LYS A 37 24.37 8.63 7.31
CA LYS A 37 25.29 9.55 6.64
C LYS A 37 25.78 9.01 5.30
N GLU A 38 26.16 7.74 5.24
CA GLU A 38 26.62 7.09 4.00
C GLU A 38 25.57 7.16 2.91
N LEU A 39 24.28 6.98 3.28
CA LEU A 39 23.17 7.10 2.34
C LEU A 39 22.98 8.56 1.87
N GLU A 40 23.08 9.54 2.77
CA GLU A 40 23.01 10.96 2.43
C GLU A 40 24.19 11.40 1.55
N GLU A 41 25.40 10.94 1.83
CA GLU A 41 26.62 11.27 1.08
C GLU A 41 26.61 10.66 -0.31
N GLU A 42 26.16 9.40 -0.46
CA GLU A 42 26.09 8.71 -1.75
C GLU A 42 25.21 9.44 -2.77
N TYR A 43 24.10 10.04 -2.31
CA TYR A 43 23.16 10.76 -3.17
C TYR A 43 23.28 12.29 -3.11
N GLY A 44 24.16 12.81 -2.25
CA GLY A 44 24.36 14.25 -2.08
C GLY A 44 23.12 14.98 -1.55
N VAL A 45 22.29 14.30 -0.75
CA VAL A 45 21.03 14.85 -0.22
C VAL A 45 20.93 14.68 1.28
N ARG A 46 20.17 15.55 1.93
CA ARG A 46 19.77 15.35 3.33
C ARG A 46 18.44 14.60 3.38
N LEU A 47 18.41 13.53 4.17
CA LEU A 47 17.20 12.73 4.42
C LEU A 47 16.57 13.10 5.76
N PHE A 48 17.40 13.54 6.70
CA PHE A 48 16.95 14.04 8.00
C PHE A 48 17.60 15.38 8.33
N GLU A 49 16.86 16.18 9.10
CA GLU A 49 17.31 17.44 9.68
C GLU A 49 17.16 17.43 11.19
N ARG A 50 18.07 18.13 11.87
CA ARG A 50 17.99 18.31 13.32
C ARG A 50 17.61 19.73 13.65
N LEU A 51 16.41 19.92 14.21
CA LEU A 51 15.92 21.19 14.72
C LEU A 51 15.64 21.05 16.21
N ASN A 52 16.22 21.93 17.03
CA ASN A 52 16.00 21.93 18.49
C ASN A 52 16.21 20.54 19.15
N ARG A 53 17.26 19.83 18.78
CA ARG A 53 17.60 18.47 19.23
C ARG A 53 16.59 17.38 18.82
N LYS A 54 15.60 17.69 18.01
CA LYS A 54 14.66 16.72 17.44
C LYS A 54 15.06 16.39 15.99
N LEU A 55 14.79 15.16 15.60
CA LEU A 55 15.00 14.68 14.25
C LEU A 55 13.72 14.91 13.45
N PHE A 56 13.84 15.43 12.24
CA PHE A 56 12.75 15.60 11.28
C PHE A 56 13.18 15.00 9.96
N VAL A 57 12.23 14.41 9.25
CA VAL A 57 12.46 13.92 7.89
C VAL A 57 12.34 15.07 6.91
N THR A 58 13.15 15.07 5.85
CA THR A 58 13.03 16.02 4.73
C THR A 58 12.05 15.48 3.69
N GLU A 59 11.61 16.34 2.75
CA GLU A 59 10.80 15.90 1.60
C GLU A 59 11.50 14.77 0.81
N LYS A 60 12.82 14.84 0.66
CA LYS A 60 13.60 13.77 0.02
C LYS A 60 13.64 12.50 0.88
N GLY A 61 13.68 12.64 2.20
CA GLY A 61 13.57 11.53 3.13
C GLY A 61 12.24 10.80 3.02
N GLU A 62 11.12 11.54 2.91
CA GLU A 62 9.78 10.94 2.67
C GLU A 62 9.78 10.09 1.39
N ARG A 63 10.28 10.65 0.29
CA ARG A 63 10.36 9.92 -0.99
C ARG A 63 11.26 8.69 -0.91
N VAL A 64 12.40 8.79 -0.23
CA VAL A 64 13.29 7.64 -0.02
C VAL A 64 12.64 6.58 0.84
N TYR A 65 11.82 6.97 1.82
CA TYR A 65 11.06 6.01 2.64
C TYR A 65 10.11 5.15 1.80
N ASP A 66 9.32 5.79 0.92
CA ASP A 66 8.40 5.06 0.04
C ASP A 66 9.15 4.06 -0.85
N TYR A 67 10.28 4.48 -1.47
CA TYR A 67 11.12 3.56 -2.26
C TYR A 67 11.79 2.48 -1.41
N ALA A 68 12.27 2.81 -0.22
CA ALA A 68 12.99 1.88 0.64
C ALA A 68 12.08 0.74 1.13
N VAL A 69 10.85 1.06 1.53
CA VAL A 69 9.84 0.05 1.90
C VAL A 69 9.61 -0.90 0.73
N HIS A 70 9.35 -0.34 -0.45
CA HIS A 70 9.08 -1.13 -1.65
C HIS A 70 10.26 -2.04 -2.07
N LEU A 71 11.50 -1.54 -2.02
CA LEU A 71 12.68 -2.33 -2.35
C LEU A 71 12.90 -3.49 -1.36
N LEU A 72 12.61 -3.29 -0.08
CA LEU A 72 12.73 -4.35 0.92
C LEU A 72 11.63 -5.39 0.76
N GLU A 73 10.40 -4.98 0.47
CA GLU A 73 9.29 -5.89 0.17
C GLU A 73 9.61 -6.74 -1.06
N LEU A 74 10.07 -6.13 -2.15
CA LEU A 74 10.47 -6.85 -3.37
C LEU A 74 11.62 -7.83 -3.11
N SER A 75 12.60 -7.45 -2.28
CA SER A 75 13.68 -8.36 -1.87
C SER A 75 13.16 -9.55 -1.09
N GLN A 76 12.20 -9.33 -0.20
CA GLN A 76 11.57 -10.41 0.56
C GLN A 76 10.72 -11.32 -0.33
N GLU A 77 9.94 -10.73 -1.25
CA GLU A 77 9.15 -11.49 -2.23
C GLU A 77 10.06 -12.39 -3.10
N MET A 78 11.20 -11.86 -3.54
CA MET A 78 12.20 -12.65 -4.28
C MET A 78 12.73 -13.82 -3.44
N GLU A 79 13.06 -13.60 -2.17
CA GLU A 79 13.52 -14.67 -1.28
C GLU A 79 12.44 -15.73 -1.05
N GLU A 80 11.20 -15.31 -0.81
CA GLU A 80 10.05 -16.19 -0.63
C GLU A 80 9.79 -17.03 -1.91
N ASP A 81 9.88 -16.44 -3.10
CA ASP A 81 9.71 -17.11 -4.38
C ASP A 81 10.81 -18.14 -4.63
N LEU A 82 12.06 -17.80 -4.33
CA LEU A 82 13.19 -18.71 -4.46
C LEU A 82 13.17 -19.88 -3.46
N LEU A 83 12.63 -19.66 -2.27
CA LEU A 83 12.54 -20.66 -1.19
C LEU A 83 11.27 -21.50 -1.29
N SER A 84 10.24 -21.00 -1.96
CA SER A 84 9.00 -21.75 -2.18
C SER A 84 9.23 -22.82 -3.26
N SER A 85 9.04 -24.08 -2.89
CA SER A 85 9.14 -25.23 -3.81
C SER A 85 7.98 -25.34 -4.80
N GLY A 86 7.12 -24.32 -4.91
CA GLY A 86 5.92 -24.33 -5.73
C GLY A 86 5.65 -22.98 -6.41
N ASN A 87 4.87 -23.00 -7.48
CA ASN A 87 4.42 -21.82 -8.25
C ASN A 87 3.44 -20.90 -7.49
N GLY A 88 3.46 -20.92 -6.15
CA GLY A 88 2.57 -20.20 -5.28
C GLY A 88 3.10 -18.81 -4.93
N GLY A 89 2.85 -17.82 -5.78
CA GLY A 89 3.08 -16.41 -5.44
C GLY A 89 2.09 -15.89 -4.38
N ARG A 90 2.30 -14.66 -3.93
CA ARG A 90 1.38 -13.91 -3.06
C ARG A 90 0.69 -12.82 -3.87
N ILE A 91 -0.60 -12.62 -3.68
CA ILE A 91 -1.38 -11.51 -4.24
C ILE A 91 -2.04 -10.73 -3.11
N ARG A 92 -1.77 -9.42 -3.05
CA ARG A 92 -2.40 -8.48 -2.12
C ARG A 92 -3.48 -7.70 -2.86
N LEU A 93 -4.74 -8.07 -2.63
CA LEU A 93 -5.91 -7.46 -3.24
C LEU A 93 -6.56 -6.45 -2.28
N GLY A 94 -6.64 -5.20 -2.69
CA GLY A 94 -7.49 -4.21 -2.04
C GLY A 94 -8.89 -4.17 -2.68
N SER A 95 -9.91 -3.99 -1.88
CA SER A 95 -11.27 -3.82 -2.39
C SER A 95 -11.98 -2.66 -1.72
N SER A 96 -12.80 -1.94 -2.47
CA SER A 96 -13.79 -1.04 -1.89
C SER A 96 -14.82 -1.83 -1.07
N ILE A 97 -15.57 -1.14 -0.22
CA ILE A 97 -16.52 -1.79 0.71
C ILE A 97 -17.59 -2.57 -0.06
N THR A 98 -18.18 -1.97 -1.07
CA THR A 98 -19.26 -2.59 -1.87
C THR A 98 -18.72 -3.79 -2.67
N ALA A 99 -17.61 -3.60 -3.40
CA ALA A 99 -17.02 -4.69 -4.16
C ALA A 99 -16.53 -5.82 -3.24
N GLY A 100 -15.97 -5.49 -2.07
CA GLY A 100 -15.54 -6.45 -1.06
C GLY A 100 -16.65 -7.25 -0.43
N ALA A 101 -17.85 -6.65 -0.30
CA ALA A 101 -19.01 -7.35 0.24
C ALA A 101 -19.70 -8.29 -0.77
N PHE A 102 -19.78 -7.90 -2.04
CA PHE A 102 -20.65 -8.58 -3.01
C PHE A 102 -19.92 -9.25 -4.17
N LEU A 103 -18.74 -8.80 -4.54
CA LEU A 103 -18.05 -9.27 -5.74
C LEU A 103 -16.82 -10.12 -5.41
N VAL A 104 -15.97 -9.62 -4.52
CA VAL A 104 -14.65 -10.22 -4.24
C VAL A 104 -14.74 -11.59 -3.61
N PRO A 105 -15.65 -11.90 -2.64
CA PRO A 105 -15.65 -13.21 -1.97
C PRO A 105 -15.81 -14.39 -2.94
N GLU A 106 -16.77 -14.31 -3.86
CA GLU A 106 -16.99 -15.37 -4.86
C GLU A 106 -15.76 -15.53 -5.78
N ARG A 107 -15.17 -14.41 -6.20
CA ARG A 107 -14.01 -14.42 -7.10
C ARG A 107 -12.75 -14.93 -6.42
N ALA A 108 -12.55 -14.54 -5.16
CA ALA A 108 -11.44 -15.01 -4.34
C ALA A 108 -11.53 -16.53 -4.09
N ALA A 109 -12.73 -17.05 -3.78
CA ALA A 109 -12.92 -18.48 -3.61
C ALA A 109 -12.60 -19.27 -4.89
N ARG A 110 -13.12 -18.82 -6.05
CA ARG A 110 -12.83 -19.44 -7.35
C ARG A 110 -11.34 -19.36 -7.72
N PHE A 111 -10.69 -18.25 -7.42
CA PHE A 111 -9.26 -18.10 -7.63
C PHE A 111 -8.47 -19.10 -6.79
N GLN A 112 -8.79 -19.22 -5.50
CA GLN A 112 -8.10 -20.12 -4.59
C GLN A 112 -8.31 -21.61 -4.96
N GLU A 113 -9.46 -21.97 -5.54
CA GLU A 113 -9.71 -23.32 -6.09
C GLU A 113 -8.79 -23.65 -7.28
N HIS A 114 -8.53 -22.65 -8.16
CA HIS A 114 -7.69 -22.84 -9.34
C HIS A 114 -6.19 -22.73 -9.04
N TYR A 115 -5.84 -21.95 -8.04
CA TYR A 115 -4.47 -21.64 -7.64
C TYR A 115 -4.26 -21.87 -6.14
N PRO A 116 -4.35 -23.12 -5.66
CA PRO A 116 -4.30 -23.42 -4.22
C PRO A 116 -2.96 -23.05 -3.58
N GLU A 117 -1.87 -23.04 -4.35
CA GLU A 117 -0.54 -22.65 -3.89
C GLU A 117 -0.34 -21.13 -3.79
N CYS A 118 -1.21 -20.35 -4.43
CA CYS A 118 -1.11 -18.88 -4.39
C CYS A 118 -1.78 -18.32 -3.13
N ARG A 119 -1.05 -17.55 -2.35
CA ARG A 119 -1.58 -16.88 -1.16
C ARG A 119 -2.31 -15.60 -1.56
N LEU A 120 -3.63 -15.60 -1.50
CA LEU A 120 -4.44 -14.42 -1.74
C LEU A 120 -4.77 -13.72 -0.42
N GLU A 121 -4.32 -12.47 -0.27
CA GLU A 121 -4.66 -11.61 0.85
C GLU A 121 -5.62 -10.53 0.39
N VAL A 122 -6.79 -10.44 1.02
CA VAL A 122 -7.82 -9.47 0.67
C VAL A 122 -8.00 -8.47 1.81
N SER A 123 -7.90 -7.18 1.49
CA SER A 123 -8.20 -6.08 2.41
C SER A 123 -9.39 -5.26 1.89
N VAL A 124 -10.36 -4.95 2.76
CA VAL A 124 -11.54 -4.17 2.40
C VAL A 124 -11.46 -2.79 3.04
N GLN A 125 -11.51 -1.74 2.23
CA GLN A 125 -11.31 -0.36 2.66
C GLN A 125 -12.09 0.60 1.74
N ASN A 126 -12.03 1.93 1.95
CA ASN A 126 -12.59 2.87 0.98
C ASN A 126 -11.71 2.95 -0.29
N SER A 127 -12.33 3.26 -1.43
CA SER A 127 -11.66 3.34 -2.74
C SER A 127 -10.41 4.21 -2.74
N GLY A 128 -10.46 5.38 -2.13
CA GLY A 128 -9.31 6.29 -2.08
C GLY A 128 -8.12 5.74 -1.28
N LYS A 129 -8.37 4.89 -0.26
CA LYS A 129 -7.28 4.22 0.45
C LYS A 129 -6.70 3.07 -0.35
N VAL A 130 -7.55 2.29 -1.03
CA VAL A 130 -7.12 1.23 -1.96
C VAL A 130 -6.21 1.82 -3.05
N ILE A 131 -6.64 2.91 -3.72
CA ILE A 131 -5.85 3.60 -4.73
C ILE A 131 -4.47 4.00 -4.20
N ARG A 132 -4.43 4.67 -3.03
CA ARG A 132 -3.15 5.08 -2.42
C ARG A 132 -2.23 3.91 -2.09
N GLN A 133 -2.79 2.79 -1.64
CA GLN A 133 -2.01 1.60 -1.31
C GLN A 133 -1.47 0.91 -2.56
N VAL A 134 -2.22 0.88 -3.67
CA VAL A 134 -1.69 0.39 -4.96
C VAL A 134 -0.58 1.29 -5.47
N LEU A 135 -0.74 2.62 -5.40
CA LEU A 135 0.32 3.57 -5.79
C LEU A 135 1.60 3.45 -4.94
N LYS A 136 1.46 3.05 -3.69
CA LYS A 136 2.59 2.79 -2.78
C LYS A 136 3.12 1.36 -2.84
N ASN A 137 2.59 0.54 -3.73
CA ASN A 137 2.88 -0.90 -3.83
C ASN A 137 2.62 -1.70 -2.54
N GLU A 138 1.80 -1.17 -1.63
CA GLU A 138 1.28 -1.91 -0.47
C GLU A 138 0.24 -2.97 -0.89
N LEU A 139 -0.36 -2.80 -2.08
CA LEU A 139 -1.28 -3.73 -2.74
C LEU A 139 -0.85 -3.92 -4.19
N ASP A 140 -1.02 -5.13 -4.71
CA ASP A 140 -0.68 -5.49 -6.09
C ASP A 140 -1.79 -5.07 -7.06
N LEU A 141 -3.05 -5.15 -6.60
CA LEU A 141 -4.21 -4.70 -7.37
C LEU A 141 -5.35 -4.22 -6.46
N GLY A 142 -6.22 -3.40 -7.04
CA GLY A 142 -7.41 -2.88 -6.37
C GLY A 142 -8.68 -3.09 -7.19
N VAL A 143 -9.77 -3.46 -6.53
CA VAL A 143 -11.13 -3.51 -7.11
C VAL A 143 -11.97 -2.41 -6.48
N ILE A 144 -12.37 -1.44 -7.27
CA ILE A 144 -13.13 -0.28 -6.83
C ILE A 144 -14.26 0.03 -7.79
N GLU A 145 -15.33 0.67 -7.34
CA GLU A 145 -16.41 1.16 -8.17
C GLU A 145 -16.18 2.61 -8.65
N ASP A 146 -15.27 3.34 -8.04
CA ASP A 146 -14.95 4.72 -8.40
C ASP A 146 -14.02 4.82 -9.63
N ARG A 147 -13.99 6.00 -10.24
CA ARG A 147 -12.99 6.33 -11.25
C ARG A 147 -11.69 6.74 -10.56
N ALA A 148 -10.65 5.97 -10.77
CA ALA A 148 -9.30 6.40 -10.41
C ALA A 148 -8.78 7.36 -11.49
N GLU A 149 -8.36 8.57 -11.12
CA GLU A 149 -7.85 9.59 -12.06
C GLU A 149 -6.33 9.50 -12.25
N GLU A 150 -5.64 8.77 -11.38
CA GLU A 150 -4.19 8.66 -11.33
C GLU A 150 -3.63 8.04 -12.63
N GLU A 151 -2.77 8.78 -13.33
CA GLU A 151 -2.16 8.35 -14.59
C GLU A 151 -1.22 7.15 -14.45
N MET A 152 -0.66 6.96 -13.28
CA MET A 152 0.27 5.85 -13.00
C MET A 152 -0.40 4.49 -12.86
N LEU A 153 -1.74 4.44 -12.80
CA LEU A 153 -2.49 3.20 -12.64
C LEU A 153 -3.00 2.66 -13.99
N VAL A 154 -2.82 1.38 -14.20
CA VAL A 154 -3.52 0.65 -15.27
C VAL A 154 -4.95 0.37 -14.81
N LYS A 155 -5.93 0.83 -15.57
CA LYS A 155 -7.35 0.76 -15.24
C LYS A 155 -8.04 -0.18 -16.21
N ILE A 156 -8.66 -1.23 -15.69
CA ILE A 156 -9.36 -2.25 -16.48
C ILE A 156 -10.82 -2.29 -16.04
N PRO A 157 -11.74 -1.62 -16.74
CA PRO A 157 -13.17 -1.75 -16.47
C PRO A 157 -13.61 -3.20 -16.76
N PHE A 158 -14.28 -3.85 -15.83
CA PHE A 158 -14.68 -5.25 -16.00
C PHE A 158 -16.15 -5.51 -15.67
N ARG A 159 -16.85 -4.53 -15.10
CA ARG A 159 -18.28 -4.61 -14.77
C ARG A 159 -18.90 -3.22 -14.78
N GLU A 160 -20.12 -3.13 -15.28
CA GLU A 160 -20.97 -1.95 -15.14
C GLU A 160 -21.85 -2.10 -13.91
N ASP A 161 -22.03 -1.01 -13.16
CA ASP A 161 -22.98 -0.91 -12.06
C ASP A 161 -23.99 0.20 -12.35
N ARG A 162 -25.20 0.06 -11.79
CA ARG A 162 -26.28 1.02 -11.96
C ARG A 162 -26.75 1.52 -10.60
N LEU A 163 -26.77 2.82 -10.45
CA LEU A 163 -27.35 3.46 -9.29
C LEU A 163 -28.88 3.59 -9.46
N TYR A 164 -29.61 3.23 -8.43
CA TYR A 164 -31.06 3.34 -8.36
C TYR A 164 -31.46 4.20 -7.17
N PHE A 165 -32.45 5.07 -7.39
CA PHE A 165 -33.14 5.68 -6.28
C PHE A 165 -34.15 4.70 -5.71
N LEU A 166 -34.11 4.51 -4.40
CA LEU A 166 -35.05 3.65 -3.70
C LEU A 166 -35.85 4.50 -2.73
N CYS A 167 -37.16 4.27 -2.69
CA CYS A 167 -38.04 4.86 -1.69
C CYS A 167 -39.07 3.83 -1.21
N GLY A 168 -39.63 4.05 -0.05
CA GLY A 168 -40.73 3.23 0.44
C GLY A 168 -41.96 3.36 -0.46
N ALA A 169 -42.78 2.31 -0.55
CA ALA A 169 -43.97 2.29 -1.40
C ALA A 169 -45.01 3.41 -1.10
N SER A 170 -44.99 3.92 0.13
CA SER A 170 -45.84 5.05 0.56
C SER A 170 -45.22 6.42 0.38
N HIS A 171 -43.98 6.50 -0.18
CA HIS A 171 -43.27 7.77 -0.35
C HIS A 171 -43.85 8.53 -1.55
N PRO A 172 -43.98 9.88 -1.52
CA PRO A 172 -44.52 10.68 -2.62
C PRO A 172 -43.80 10.52 -3.97
N LEU A 173 -42.54 10.08 -3.94
CA LEU A 173 -41.76 9.78 -5.16
C LEU A 173 -42.05 8.40 -5.74
N ALA A 174 -42.75 7.50 -5.02
CA ALA A 174 -43.01 6.14 -5.51
C ALA A 174 -43.94 6.09 -6.74
N GLU A 175 -44.77 7.13 -6.90
CA GLU A 175 -45.70 7.27 -8.03
C GLU A 175 -45.11 8.02 -9.23
N LYS A 176 -43.87 8.54 -9.10
CA LYS A 176 -43.21 9.31 -10.16
C LYS A 176 -42.36 8.39 -11.06
N GLU A 177 -42.61 8.45 -12.35
CA GLU A 177 -41.80 7.73 -13.36
C GLU A 177 -40.39 8.32 -13.51
N GLN A 178 -40.20 9.60 -13.19
CA GLN A 178 -38.91 10.31 -13.27
C GLN A 178 -38.75 11.26 -12.10
N VAL A 179 -37.53 11.36 -11.57
CA VAL A 179 -37.14 12.27 -10.50
C VAL A 179 -35.95 13.09 -10.97
N SER A 180 -36.06 14.42 -10.89
CA SER A 180 -34.95 15.35 -11.13
C SER A 180 -34.09 15.52 -9.87
N LEU A 181 -32.79 15.73 -10.05
CA LEU A 181 -31.82 16.02 -9.02
C LEU A 181 -31.61 17.54 -8.89
N GLU A 182 -32.65 18.34 -8.96
CA GLU A 182 -32.59 19.77 -8.69
C GLU A 182 -32.62 20.08 -7.19
#